data_7fe102f552cc36ebdc893d4187d3cba7
#
_entry.id   7fe102f552cc36ebdc893d4187d3cba7
#
_cell.length_a   1.000
_cell.length_b   1.000
_cell.length_c   1.000
_cell.angle_alpha   90.00
_cell.angle_beta   90.00
_cell.angle_gamma   90.00
#
_symmetry.space_group_name_H-M   'P 1'
#
loop_
_entity.id
_entity.type
_entity.pdbx_description
1 polymer ?
#
loop_
_entity_poly.entity_id
_entity_poly.type
_entity_poly.pdbx_seq_one_letter_code
_entity_poly.pdbx_strand_id
1 'polypeptide(L)'
;MTKENSKMTKNKSSETKEILANTLFDLLERKPFPKISVNELCENSMIVRSTFYLHFQDKYELLSYCLDRISMELEALMKTHETKDFFIVFLTECEKKERVFYNLFETEINEELMNLVYQYISRNITKFLEEKTARGELLPGLVDSVTAFYVSGLVGMTFHWIKSGCKLPKETLASCQTRLMKDIL
;
A
#
# COMPACT_ATOMS: atom_id res chain seq x y z
N MET A 1 10.87 35.70 -15.26
CA MET A 1 10.97 35.28 -13.83
C MET A 1 9.97 34.20 -13.40
N THR A 2 9.45 33.33 -14.27
CA THR A 2 8.25 32.50 -13.93
C THR A 2 8.43 31.00 -14.04
N LYS A 3 9.41 30.45 -14.73
CA LYS A 3 9.60 28.98 -14.84
C LYS A 3 10.52 28.40 -13.77
N GLU A 4 11.50 29.11 -13.31
CA GLU A 4 12.43 28.67 -12.24
C GLU A 4 11.76 28.65 -10.86
N ASN A 5 10.96 29.66 -10.52
CA ASN A 5 10.20 29.68 -9.27
C ASN A 5 9.17 28.54 -9.18
N SER A 6 8.50 28.20 -10.29
CA SER A 6 7.55 27.08 -10.33
C SER A 6 8.25 25.72 -10.13
N LYS A 7 9.46 25.56 -10.65
CA LYS A 7 10.25 24.33 -10.51
C LYS A 7 10.80 24.17 -9.09
N MET A 8 11.24 25.27 -8.46
CA MET A 8 11.71 25.29 -7.07
C MET A 8 10.58 25.00 -6.08
N THR A 9 9.38 25.54 -6.30
CA THR A 9 8.20 25.30 -5.44
C THR A 9 7.71 23.86 -5.55
N LYS A 10 7.69 23.28 -6.76
CA LYS A 10 7.37 21.85 -6.96
C LYS A 10 8.38 20.92 -6.28
N ASN A 11 9.67 21.23 -6.34
CA ASN A 11 10.71 20.42 -5.71
C ASN A 11 10.57 20.43 -4.18
N LYS A 12 10.32 21.60 -3.59
CA LYS A 12 10.13 21.79 -2.15
C LYS A 12 8.85 21.10 -1.63
N SER A 13 7.78 21.09 -2.44
CA SER A 13 6.53 20.41 -2.11
C SER A 13 6.71 18.88 -2.13
N SER A 14 7.44 18.35 -3.10
CA SER A 14 7.76 16.90 -3.17
C SER A 14 8.64 16.48 -1.98
N GLU A 15 9.65 17.26 -1.64
CA GLU A 15 10.54 16.98 -0.52
C GLU A 15 9.78 16.94 0.83
N THR A 16 8.85 17.87 1.05
CA THR A 16 8.01 17.89 2.25
C THR A 16 7.16 16.62 2.38
N LYS A 17 6.54 16.17 1.28
CA LYS A 17 5.76 14.93 1.27
C LYS A 17 6.61 13.71 1.58
N GLU A 18 7.84 13.64 1.03
CA GLU A 18 8.77 12.55 1.30
C GLU A 18 9.21 12.50 2.77
N ILE A 19 9.52 13.66 3.37
CA ILE A 19 9.88 13.74 4.79
C ILE A 19 8.73 13.22 5.66
N LEU A 20 7.50 13.68 5.41
CA LEU A 20 6.31 13.24 6.15
C LEU A 20 6.04 11.74 5.97
N ALA A 21 6.19 11.21 4.76
CA ALA A 21 6.02 9.78 4.49
C ALA A 21 7.08 8.93 5.22
N ASN A 22 8.34 9.33 5.18
CA ASN A 22 9.40 8.62 5.91
C ASN A 22 9.17 8.68 7.43
N THR A 23 8.75 9.85 7.96
CA THR A 23 8.39 9.99 9.37
C THR A 23 7.23 9.07 9.76
N LEU A 24 6.23 8.90 8.90
CA LEU A 24 5.14 7.94 9.15
C LEU A 24 5.68 6.51 9.25
N PHE A 25 6.56 6.08 8.36
CA PHE A 25 7.18 4.76 8.42
C PHE A 25 8.01 4.57 9.70
N ASP A 26 8.82 5.57 10.10
CA ASP A 26 9.61 5.53 11.33
C ASP A 26 8.73 5.41 12.59
N LEU A 27 7.57 6.05 12.60
CA LEU A 27 6.60 5.92 13.68
C LEU A 27 5.89 4.56 13.66
N LEU A 28 5.59 4.02 12.48
CA LEU A 28 5.02 2.67 12.31
C LEU A 28 5.97 1.56 12.76
N GLU A 29 7.29 1.77 12.77
CA GLU A 29 8.23 0.83 13.41
C GLU A 29 8.03 0.71 14.93
N ARG A 30 7.38 1.70 15.55
CA ARG A 30 7.31 1.82 17.02
C ARG A 30 5.92 1.61 17.59
N LYS A 31 4.86 1.93 16.84
CA LYS A 31 3.48 1.89 17.35
C LYS A 31 2.42 1.80 16.25
N PRO A 32 1.23 1.29 16.60
CA PRO A 32 0.12 1.14 15.67
C PRO A 32 -0.34 2.46 15.05
N PHE A 33 -0.73 2.41 13.77
CA PHE A 33 -1.19 3.56 13.00
C PHE A 33 -2.30 4.39 13.67
N PRO A 34 -3.33 3.79 14.31
CA PRO A 34 -4.35 4.59 14.99
C PRO A 34 -3.82 5.47 16.11
N LYS A 35 -2.72 5.05 16.76
CA LYS A 35 -2.07 5.80 17.85
C LYS A 35 -1.13 6.92 17.34
N ILE A 36 -0.89 7.00 16.04
CA ILE A 36 -0.10 8.07 15.44
C ILE A 36 -1.00 9.27 15.19
N SER A 37 -0.59 10.45 15.68
CA SER A 37 -1.29 11.71 15.47
C SER A 37 -0.56 12.63 14.49
N VAL A 38 -1.32 13.56 13.86
CA VAL A 38 -0.72 14.60 13.00
C VAL A 38 0.27 15.48 13.78
N ASN A 39 -0.02 15.75 15.06
CA ASN A 39 0.92 16.52 15.90
C ASN A 39 2.28 15.82 15.99
N GLU A 40 2.27 14.54 16.27
CA GLU A 40 3.48 13.75 16.40
C GLU A 40 4.23 13.60 15.06
N LEU A 41 3.51 13.46 13.94
CA LEU A 41 4.12 13.52 12.60
C LEU A 41 4.84 14.84 12.38
N CYS A 42 4.20 15.96 12.75
CA CYS A 42 4.79 17.29 12.61
C CYS A 42 6.01 17.50 13.52
N GLU A 43 5.94 17.04 14.78
CA GLU A 43 7.05 17.14 15.73
C GLU A 43 8.27 16.32 15.27
N ASN A 44 8.06 15.04 14.88
CA ASN A 44 9.16 14.18 14.45
C ASN A 44 9.76 14.58 13.09
N SER A 45 8.95 15.13 12.19
CA SER A 45 9.41 15.62 10.88
C SER A 45 9.99 17.04 10.91
N MET A 46 9.86 17.76 12.02
CA MET A 46 10.14 19.20 12.14
C MET A 46 9.36 20.07 11.14
N ILE A 47 8.19 19.61 10.73
CA ILE A 47 7.29 20.31 9.81
C ILE A 47 6.15 20.92 10.62
N VAL A 48 5.90 22.22 10.44
CA VAL A 48 4.79 22.90 11.13
C VAL A 48 3.44 22.40 10.62
N ARG A 49 2.43 22.36 11.51
CA ARG A 49 1.07 21.86 11.17
C ARG A 49 0.44 22.53 9.94
N SER A 50 0.63 23.83 9.79
CA SER A 50 0.11 24.55 8.62
C SER A 50 0.69 24.00 7.31
N THR A 51 1.97 23.64 7.31
CA THR A 51 2.62 23.02 6.15
C THR A 51 2.11 21.59 5.93
N PHE A 52 1.86 20.80 6.99
CA PHE A 52 1.22 19.50 6.84
C PHE A 52 -0.12 19.62 6.11
N TYR A 53 -1.01 20.51 6.58
CA TYR A 53 -2.34 20.72 6.01
C TYR A 53 -2.36 21.38 4.62
N LEU A 54 -1.23 21.91 4.14
CA LEU A 54 -1.07 22.32 2.73
C LEU A 54 -0.89 21.10 1.80
N HIS A 55 -0.48 19.94 2.33
CA HIS A 55 -0.16 18.75 1.55
C HIS A 55 -1.12 17.61 1.76
N PHE A 56 -1.68 17.46 2.96
CA PHE A 56 -2.55 16.36 3.36
C PHE A 56 -3.67 16.86 4.28
N GLN A 57 -4.90 16.43 4.03
CA GLN A 57 -6.06 16.76 4.87
C GLN A 57 -5.95 16.10 6.26
N ASP A 58 -5.41 14.87 6.29
CA ASP A 58 -5.23 14.08 7.50
C ASP A 58 -4.11 13.02 7.31
N LYS A 59 -3.94 12.17 8.32
CA LYS A 59 -2.95 11.09 8.29
C LYS A 59 -3.32 9.95 7.31
N TYR A 60 -4.58 9.79 6.93
CA TYR A 60 -5.03 8.78 5.98
C TYR A 60 -4.68 9.18 4.55
N GLU A 61 -4.80 10.47 4.21
CA GLU A 61 -4.32 10.97 2.93
C GLU A 61 -2.79 10.84 2.80
N LEU A 62 -2.05 11.09 3.89
CA LEU A 62 -0.61 10.80 3.94
C LEU A 62 -0.34 9.29 3.75
N LEU A 63 -1.12 8.42 4.38
CA LEU A 63 -0.98 6.97 4.20
C LEU A 63 -1.29 6.55 2.76
N SER A 64 -2.31 7.13 2.12
CA SER A 64 -2.61 6.91 0.69
C SER A 64 -1.39 7.25 -0.18
N TYR A 65 -0.76 8.38 0.06
CA TYR A 65 0.47 8.76 -0.61
C TYR A 65 1.62 7.74 -0.39
N CYS A 66 1.74 7.21 0.84
CA CYS A 66 2.71 6.16 1.15
C CYS A 66 2.43 4.85 0.40
N LEU A 67 1.17 4.45 0.26
CA LEU A 67 0.77 3.26 -0.51
C LEU A 67 1.07 3.42 -2.01
N ASP A 68 0.81 4.61 -2.58
CA ASP A 68 1.18 4.92 -3.96
C ASP A 68 2.71 4.79 -4.16
N ARG A 69 3.51 5.28 -3.20
CA ARG A 69 4.97 5.13 -3.22
C ARG A 69 5.41 3.67 -3.20
N ILE A 70 4.85 2.88 -2.27
CA ILE A 70 5.14 1.43 -2.17
C ILE A 70 4.83 0.75 -3.50
N SER A 71 3.73 1.09 -4.15
CA SER A 71 3.38 0.52 -5.46
C SER A 71 4.42 0.84 -6.53
N MET A 72 4.82 2.10 -6.62
CA MET A 72 5.86 2.51 -7.58
C MET A 72 7.20 1.80 -7.31
N GLU A 73 7.56 1.63 -6.04
CA GLU A 73 8.76 0.87 -5.63
C GLU A 73 8.64 -0.61 -6.05
N LEU A 74 7.47 -1.24 -5.81
CA LEU A 74 7.21 -2.63 -6.22
C LEU A 74 7.25 -2.80 -7.74
N GLU A 75 6.66 -1.87 -8.50
CA GLU A 75 6.74 -1.89 -9.96
C GLU A 75 8.18 -1.77 -10.47
N ALA A 76 9.00 -0.93 -9.84
CA ALA A 76 10.41 -0.80 -10.17
C ALA A 76 11.19 -2.09 -9.84
N LEU A 77 10.93 -2.69 -8.67
CA LEU A 77 11.52 -3.96 -8.27
C LEU A 77 11.14 -5.09 -9.21
N MET A 78 9.88 -5.16 -9.65
CA MET A 78 9.41 -6.17 -10.61
C MET A 78 10.15 -6.11 -11.95
N LYS A 79 10.63 -4.94 -12.37
CA LYS A 79 11.42 -4.78 -13.60
C LYS A 79 12.83 -5.33 -13.47
N THR A 80 13.42 -5.27 -12.28
CA THR A 80 14.83 -5.62 -12.01
C THR A 80 15.01 -6.98 -11.32
N HIS A 81 13.95 -7.51 -10.69
CA HIS A 81 14.02 -8.77 -9.96
C HIS A 81 14.11 -9.98 -10.92
N GLU A 82 14.88 -11.00 -10.52
CA GLU A 82 15.03 -12.25 -11.31
C GLU A 82 13.68 -12.97 -11.45
N THR A 83 12.92 -13.07 -10.37
CA THR A 83 11.54 -13.59 -10.43
C THR A 83 10.57 -12.54 -10.93
N LYS A 84 9.64 -12.99 -11.77
CA LYS A 84 8.49 -12.19 -12.23
C LYS A 84 7.22 -12.48 -11.41
N ASP A 85 7.33 -13.24 -10.33
CA ASP A 85 6.22 -13.50 -9.42
C ASP A 85 6.03 -12.29 -8.49
N PHE A 86 4.95 -11.54 -8.73
CA PHE A 86 4.59 -10.37 -7.94
C PHE A 86 4.48 -10.66 -6.45
N PHE A 87 3.89 -11.81 -6.08
CA PHE A 87 3.68 -12.14 -4.67
C PHE A 87 5.00 -12.39 -3.94
N ILE A 88 6.00 -13.01 -4.59
CA ILE A 88 7.34 -13.17 -4.02
C ILE A 88 7.96 -11.80 -3.73
N VAL A 89 7.94 -10.89 -4.70
CA VAL A 89 8.50 -9.55 -4.53
C VAL A 89 7.77 -8.79 -3.42
N PHE A 90 6.45 -8.79 -3.45
CA PHE A 90 5.60 -8.13 -2.46
C PHE A 90 5.82 -8.67 -1.04
N LEU A 91 5.76 -10.00 -0.85
CA LEU A 91 5.96 -10.62 0.46
C LEU A 91 7.39 -10.42 0.99
N THR A 92 8.39 -10.34 0.09
CA THR A 92 9.76 -10.02 0.48
C THR A 92 9.85 -8.60 1.05
N GLU A 93 9.17 -7.63 0.47
CA GLU A 93 9.11 -6.26 1.01
C GLU A 93 8.29 -6.18 2.31
N CYS A 94 7.22 -6.95 2.42
CA CYS A 94 6.46 -7.08 3.68
C CYS A 94 7.33 -7.67 4.80
N GLU A 95 8.11 -8.71 4.53
CA GLU A 95 9.01 -9.33 5.50
C GLU A 95 10.12 -8.38 5.96
N LYS A 96 10.73 -7.64 5.03
CA LYS A 96 11.75 -6.61 5.36
C LYS A 96 11.21 -5.51 6.28
N LYS A 97 9.93 -5.18 6.16
CA LYS A 97 9.24 -4.13 6.90
C LYS A 97 8.14 -4.72 7.79
N GLU A 98 8.35 -5.94 8.32
CA GLU A 98 7.34 -6.69 9.08
C GLU A 98 6.67 -5.84 10.15
N ARG A 99 7.46 -5.09 10.93
CA ARG A 99 6.97 -4.28 12.04
C ARG A 99 6.09 -3.12 11.58
N VAL A 100 6.42 -2.49 10.46
CA VAL A 100 5.60 -1.44 9.84
C VAL A 100 4.24 -2.00 9.44
N PHE A 101 4.23 -3.13 8.72
CA PHE A 101 2.99 -3.76 8.29
C PHE A 101 2.20 -4.32 9.47
N TYR A 102 2.86 -4.92 10.48
CA TYR A 102 2.21 -5.36 11.70
C TYR A 102 1.49 -4.19 12.38
N ASN A 103 2.17 -3.08 12.64
CA ASN A 103 1.62 -1.90 13.29
C ASN A 103 0.60 -1.13 12.43
N LEU A 104 0.64 -1.30 11.13
CA LEU A 104 -0.39 -0.77 10.24
C LEU A 104 -1.72 -1.52 10.46
N PHE A 105 -1.66 -2.83 10.73
CA PHE A 105 -2.83 -3.72 10.79
C PHE A 105 -3.12 -4.30 12.19
N GLU A 106 -2.36 -3.95 13.25
CA GLU A 106 -2.45 -4.59 14.57
C GLU A 106 -3.77 -4.33 15.30
N THR A 107 -4.34 -3.16 15.14
CA THR A 107 -5.54 -2.77 15.90
C THR A 107 -6.82 -3.27 15.26
N GLU A 108 -7.86 -3.40 16.12
CA GLU A 108 -9.24 -3.65 15.69
C GLU A 108 -9.54 -2.91 14.40
N ILE A 109 -10.16 -3.61 13.47
CA ILE A 109 -10.41 -3.19 12.10
C ILE A 109 -10.76 -1.71 12.06
N ASN A 110 -9.78 -0.86 11.79
CA ASN A 110 -10.05 0.52 11.44
C ASN A 110 -10.64 0.48 10.03
N GLU A 111 -11.96 0.62 9.96
CA GLU A 111 -12.72 0.53 8.72
C GLU A 111 -12.14 1.46 7.63
N GLU A 112 -11.73 2.67 8.03
CA GLU A 112 -11.15 3.66 7.13
C GLU A 112 -9.81 3.20 6.52
N LEU A 113 -8.94 2.61 7.36
CA LEU A 113 -7.67 2.03 6.91
C LEU A 113 -7.91 0.82 5.99
N MET A 114 -8.82 -0.08 6.39
CA MET A 114 -9.12 -1.27 5.58
C MET A 114 -9.76 -0.89 4.25
N ASN A 115 -10.65 0.10 4.24
CA ASN A 115 -11.22 0.63 3.01
C ASN A 115 -10.16 1.23 2.09
N LEU A 116 -9.19 1.97 2.63
CA LEU A 116 -8.09 2.53 1.85
C LEU A 116 -7.26 1.42 1.18
N VAL A 117 -6.81 0.42 1.96
CA VAL A 117 -6.03 -0.72 1.46
C VAL A 117 -6.84 -1.51 0.43
N TYR A 118 -8.11 -1.77 0.75
CA TYR A 118 -9.02 -2.49 -0.14
C TYR A 118 -9.19 -1.76 -1.48
N GLN A 119 -9.50 -0.47 -1.47
CA GLN A 119 -9.66 0.34 -2.69
C GLN A 119 -8.38 0.34 -3.53
N TYR A 120 -7.24 0.41 -2.85
CA TYR A 120 -5.94 0.43 -3.51
C TYR A 120 -5.67 -0.88 -4.29
N ILE A 121 -5.87 -2.03 -3.64
CA ILE A 121 -5.66 -3.35 -4.27
C ILE A 121 -6.73 -3.63 -5.32
N SER A 122 -8.00 -3.28 -5.04
CA SER A 122 -9.14 -3.49 -5.93
C SER A 122 -8.92 -2.85 -7.30
N ARG A 123 -8.39 -1.62 -7.34
CA ARG A 123 -8.17 -0.88 -8.59
C ARG A 123 -7.40 -1.70 -9.65
N ASN A 124 -6.37 -2.41 -9.22
CA ASN A 124 -5.55 -3.22 -10.11
C ASN A 124 -6.26 -4.51 -10.56
N ILE A 125 -6.96 -5.18 -9.62
CA ILE A 125 -7.72 -6.41 -9.91
C ILE A 125 -8.92 -6.09 -10.79
N THR A 126 -9.67 -5.03 -10.50
CA THR A 126 -10.84 -4.61 -11.29
C THR A 126 -10.46 -4.36 -12.74
N LYS A 127 -9.39 -3.59 -12.98
CA LYS A 127 -8.92 -3.30 -14.35
C LYS A 127 -8.64 -4.59 -15.14
N PHE A 128 -7.99 -5.54 -14.49
CA PHE A 128 -7.69 -6.83 -15.11
C PHE A 128 -8.96 -7.65 -15.42
N LEU A 129 -9.94 -7.68 -14.51
CA LEU A 129 -11.22 -8.37 -14.72
C LEU A 129 -12.08 -7.69 -15.79
N GLU A 130 -12.03 -6.36 -15.90
CA GLU A 130 -12.69 -5.63 -16.98
C GLU A 130 -12.12 -6.02 -18.36
N GLU A 131 -10.80 -6.18 -18.46
CA GLU A 131 -10.16 -6.68 -19.70
C GLU A 131 -10.62 -8.11 -20.04
N LYS A 132 -10.78 -9.00 -19.06
CA LYS A 132 -11.36 -10.34 -19.27
C LYS A 132 -12.83 -10.29 -19.67
N THR A 133 -13.60 -9.41 -19.07
CA THR A 133 -15.00 -9.19 -19.44
C THR A 133 -15.12 -8.73 -20.91
N ALA A 134 -14.24 -7.80 -21.33
CA ALA A 134 -14.20 -7.34 -22.71
C ALA A 134 -13.86 -8.45 -23.73
N ARG A 135 -13.14 -9.50 -23.27
CA ARG A 135 -12.85 -10.70 -24.08
C ARG A 135 -13.92 -11.79 -23.98
N GLY A 136 -14.98 -11.57 -23.20
CA GLY A 136 -16.06 -12.55 -23.00
C GLY A 136 -15.70 -13.71 -22.06
N GLU A 137 -14.60 -13.60 -21.31
CA GLU A 137 -14.12 -14.64 -20.37
C GLU A 137 -14.79 -14.51 -19.00
N LEU A 138 -15.40 -13.37 -18.70
CA LEU A 138 -16.13 -13.11 -17.46
C LEU A 138 -17.45 -12.39 -17.76
N LEU A 139 -18.51 -12.71 -17.01
CA LEU A 139 -19.79 -12.00 -17.12
C LEU A 139 -19.69 -10.60 -16.52
N PRO A 140 -20.16 -9.54 -17.22
CA PRO A 140 -20.02 -8.14 -16.80
C PRO A 140 -20.49 -7.85 -15.36
N GLY A 141 -21.58 -8.48 -14.93
CA GLY A 141 -22.15 -8.27 -13.58
C GLY A 141 -21.36 -8.94 -12.43
N LEU A 142 -20.27 -9.68 -12.73
CA LEU A 142 -19.49 -10.38 -11.70
C LEU A 142 -18.19 -9.66 -11.29
N VAL A 143 -17.78 -8.61 -12.03
CA VAL A 143 -16.50 -7.93 -11.80
C VAL A 143 -16.33 -7.51 -10.34
N ASP A 144 -17.31 -6.79 -9.77
CA ASP A 144 -17.24 -6.31 -8.39
C ASP A 144 -17.19 -7.45 -7.36
N SER A 145 -18.03 -8.47 -7.54
CA SER A 145 -18.09 -9.61 -6.62
C SER A 145 -16.79 -10.44 -6.65
N VAL A 146 -16.24 -10.65 -7.83
CA VAL A 146 -14.97 -11.37 -8.03
C VAL A 146 -13.82 -10.54 -7.48
N THR A 147 -13.79 -9.22 -7.74
CA THR A 147 -12.80 -8.31 -7.12
C THR A 147 -12.86 -8.41 -5.60
N ALA A 148 -14.05 -8.29 -5.00
CA ALA A 148 -14.23 -8.36 -3.55
C ALA A 148 -13.70 -9.67 -2.97
N PHE A 149 -13.98 -10.80 -3.58
CA PHE A 149 -13.51 -12.12 -3.15
C PHE A 149 -11.99 -12.20 -3.14
N TYR A 150 -11.34 -11.83 -4.26
CA TYR A 150 -9.88 -11.97 -4.36
C TYR A 150 -9.14 -10.97 -3.49
N VAL A 151 -9.56 -9.71 -3.46
CA VAL A 151 -8.93 -8.70 -2.59
C VAL A 151 -9.02 -9.12 -1.13
N SER A 152 -10.21 -9.54 -0.66
CA SER A 152 -10.40 -9.97 0.72
C SER A 152 -9.55 -11.21 1.05
N GLY A 153 -9.49 -12.18 0.15
CA GLY A 153 -8.68 -13.38 0.32
C GLY A 153 -7.19 -13.08 0.37
N LEU A 154 -6.66 -12.33 -0.59
CA LEU A 154 -5.24 -11.97 -0.66
C LEU A 154 -4.79 -11.11 0.53
N VAL A 155 -5.57 -10.08 0.88
CA VAL A 155 -5.32 -9.24 2.04
C VAL A 155 -5.36 -10.07 3.33
N GLY A 156 -6.39 -10.92 3.50
CA GLY A 156 -6.53 -11.78 4.67
C GLY A 156 -5.37 -12.76 4.83
N MET A 157 -4.92 -13.41 3.75
CA MET A 157 -3.77 -14.32 3.77
C MET A 157 -2.48 -13.61 4.16
N THR A 158 -2.19 -12.46 3.54
CA THR A 158 -0.99 -11.65 3.83
C THR A 158 -1.01 -11.15 5.27
N PHE A 159 -2.15 -10.63 5.71
CA PHE A 159 -2.34 -10.14 7.06
C PHE A 159 -2.16 -11.23 8.12
N HIS A 160 -2.77 -12.39 7.93
CA HIS A 160 -2.58 -13.53 8.82
C HIS A 160 -1.11 -13.96 8.90
N TRP A 161 -0.41 -13.97 7.77
CA TRP A 161 1.01 -14.30 7.71
C TRP A 161 1.86 -13.30 8.49
N ILE A 162 1.68 -12.00 8.30
CA ILE A 162 2.39 -10.94 9.05
C ILE A 162 2.09 -11.08 10.56
N LYS A 163 0.81 -11.25 10.94
CA LYS A 163 0.43 -11.42 12.35
C LYS A 163 1.01 -12.67 13.00
N SER A 164 1.29 -13.70 12.24
CA SER A 164 1.94 -14.91 12.74
C SER A 164 3.46 -14.75 12.93
N GLY A 165 4.03 -13.58 12.60
CA GLY A 165 5.48 -13.32 12.59
C GLY A 165 6.15 -13.99 11.40
N CYS A 166 5.53 -13.95 10.24
CA CYS A 166 6.04 -14.48 8.96
C CYS A 166 6.54 -15.94 9.05
N LYS A 167 5.91 -16.77 9.91
CA LYS A 167 6.38 -18.13 10.22
C LYS A 167 6.34 -19.09 9.03
N LEU A 168 5.33 -18.95 8.15
CA LEU A 168 5.29 -19.73 6.92
C LEU A 168 6.32 -19.15 5.93
N PRO A 169 7.12 -19.98 5.23
CA PRO A 169 8.01 -19.49 4.17
C PRO A 169 7.22 -18.67 3.14
N LYS A 170 7.71 -17.48 2.80
CA LYS A 170 7.02 -16.59 1.85
C LYS A 170 6.83 -17.23 0.47
N GLU A 171 7.75 -18.10 0.07
CA GLU A 171 7.67 -18.87 -1.19
C GLU A 171 6.43 -19.76 -1.23
N THR A 172 6.09 -20.38 -0.09
CA THR A 172 4.90 -21.20 0.05
C THR A 172 3.63 -20.37 -0.05
N LEU A 173 3.60 -19.24 0.65
CA LEU A 173 2.46 -18.31 0.61
C LEU A 173 2.28 -17.73 -0.78
N ALA A 174 3.35 -17.23 -1.39
CA ALA A 174 3.33 -16.67 -2.74
C ALA A 174 2.83 -17.68 -3.77
N SER A 175 3.35 -18.91 -3.71
CA SER A 175 2.89 -19.99 -4.61
C SER A 175 1.40 -20.26 -4.46
N CYS A 176 0.87 -20.23 -3.24
CA CYS A 176 -0.57 -20.36 -2.99
C CYS A 176 -1.36 -19.20 -3.59
N GLN A 177 -0.94 -17.95 -3.33
CA GLN A 177 -1.58 -16.74 -3.86
C GLN A 177 -1.55 -16.72 -5.40
N THR A 178 -0.42 -17.04 -6.01
CA THR A 178 -0.26 -17.14 -7.47
C THR A 178 -1.19 -18.20 -8.07
N ARG A 179 -1.33 -19.37 -7.42
CA ARG A 179 -2.26 -20.41 -7.86
C ARG A 179 -3.71 -19.96 -7.80
N LEU A 180 -4.12 -19.34 -6.70
CA LEU A 180 -5.47 -18.80 -6.55
C LEU A 180 -5.80 -17.71 -7.60
N MET A 181 -4.79 -16.96 -8.03
CA MET A 181 -4.94 -15.93 -9.07
C MET A 181 -4.90 -16.50 -10.49
N LYS A 182 -4.29 -17.67 -10.72
CA LYS A 182 -4.19 -18.28 -12.07
C LYS A 182 -5.52 -18.57 -12.73
N ASP A 183 -6.54 -18.87 -11.95
CA ASP A 183 -7.88 -19.12 -12.48
C ASP A 183 -8.56 -17.83 -12.95
N ILE A 184 -7.96 -16.66 -12.61
CA ILE A 184 -8.41 -15.35 -13.06
C ILE A 184 -7.41 -14.71 -14.01
N LEU A 185 -6.11 -14.87 -13.78
CA LEU A 185 -5.03 -14.37 -14.64
C LEU A 185 -4.82 -15.28 -15.85
#